data_92a89098a4dd4335a4f0425ac206496e
#
_entry.id   92a89098a4dd4335a4f0425ac206496e
#
_cell.length_a   1.000
_cell.length_b   1.000
_cell.length_c   1.000
_cell.angle_alpha   90.00
_cell.angle_beta   90.00
_cell.angle_gamma   90.00
#
_symmetry.space_group_name_H-M   'P 1'
#
loop_
_entity.id
_entity.type
_entity.pdbx_description
1 polymer ?
#
loop_
_entity_poly.entity_id
_entity_poly.type
_entity_poly.pdbx_seq_one_letter_code
_entity_poly.pdbx_strand_id
1 'polypeptide(L)'
;MTSLFVCPLCGGTLVRQDGAYRCPAGHSFDIAREGHTYLLPVNRKHSKAPGDDKAMAAARSAFLSRDYYAPLRDALCELSVSLTGNAPAVLDSGCGEGYYTAAIYRALCGAGKSP
;
A
#
# COMPACT_ATOMS: atom_id res chain seq x y z
N MET A 1 -8.55 1.45 16.11
CA MET A 1 -8.88 0.84 14.82
C MET A 1 -7.97 -0.35 14.60
N THR A 2 -8.55 -1.53 14.43
CA THR A 2 -7.78 -2.76 14.20
C THR A 2 -7.16 -2.70 12.80
N SER A 3 -5.86 -2.83 12.71
CA SER A 3 -5.14 -2.85 11.44
C SER A 3 -5.34 -4.19 10.72
N LEU A 4 -5.30 -4.18 9.39
CA LEU A 4 -5.21 -5.41 8.58
C LEU A 4 -3.80 -6.03 8.63
N PHE A 5 -2.83 -5.32 9.23
CA PHE A 5 -1.45 -5.80 9.33
C PHE A 5 -1.24 -6.67 10.57
N VAL A 6 -0.34 -7.64 10.44
CA VAL A 6 0.16 -8.45 11.53
C VAL A 6 1.64 -8.15 11.77
N CYS A 7 2.08 -8.34 13.00
CA CYS A 7 3.47 -8.13 13.38
C CYS A 7 4.40 -9.12 12.64
N PRO A 8 5.38 -8.67 11.87
CA PRO A 8 6.28 -9.54 11.12
C PRO A 8 7.23 -10.35 12.00
N LEU A 9 7.33 -10.01 13.30
CA LEU A 9 8.19 -10.68 14.26
C LEU A 9 7.48 -11.79 15.04
N CYS A 10 6.20 -11.58 15.39
CA CYS A 10 5.48 -12.54 16.23
C CYS A 10 4.08 -12.93 15.70
N GLY A 11 3.64 -12.39 14.57
CA GLY A 11 2.31 -12.67 14.00
C GLY A 11 1.13 -12.02 14.74
N GLY A 12 1.37 -11.34 15.86
CA GLY A 12 0.33 -10.66 16.62
C GLY A 12 -0.31 -9.50 15.88
N THR A 13 -1.57 -9.22 16.15
CA THR A 13 -2.31 -8.09 15.55
C THR A 13 -1.60 -6.76 15.82
N LEU A 14 -1.47 -5.93 14.81
CA LEU A 14 -0.95 -4.58 14.95
C LEU A 14 -2.08 -3.59 15.18
N VAL A 15 -1.93 -2.73 16.19
CA VAL A 15 -2.85 -1.64 16.51
C VAL A 15 -2.12 -0.32 16.35
N ARG A 16 -2.76 0.64 15.69
CA ARG A 16 -2.21 1.99 15.54
C ARG A 16 -2.37 2.76 16.84
N GLN A 17 -1.25 3.23 17.40
CA GLN A 17 -1.18 3.98 18.64
C GLN A 17 0.01 4.95 18.60
N ASP A 18 -0.24 6.21 18.96
CA ASP A 18 0.80 7.26 19.13
C ASP A 18 1.82 7.37 17.97
N GLY A 19 1.33 7.34 16.72
CA GLY A 19 2.19 7.47 15.55
C GLY A 19 2.96 6.21 15.16
N ALA A 20 2.64 5.06 15.77
CA ALA A 20 3.26 3.78 15.45
C ALA A 20 2.21 2.66 15.40
N TYR A 21 2.57 1.55 14.80
CA TYR A 21 1.87 0.27 14.95
C TYR A 21 2.53 -0.55 16.04
N ARG A 22 1.75 -1.05 16.99
CA ARG A 22 2.24 -1.87 18.11
C ARG A 22 1.50 -3.19 18.20
N CYS A 23 2.20 -4.26 18.60
CA CYS A 23 1.60 -5.55 18.89
C CYS A 23 1.57 -5.83 20.42
N PRO A 24 0.77 -6.80 20.89
CA PRO A 24 0.71 -7.15 22.31
C PRO A 24 2.05 -7.60 22.91
N ALA A 25 2.97 -8.11 22.08
CA ALA A 25 4.31 -8.51 22.51
C ALA A 25 5.30 -7.33 22.62
N GLY A 26 4.84 -6.08 22.42
CA GLY A 26 5.66 -4.88 22.59
C GLY A 26 6.50 -4.49 21.35
N HIS A 27 6.38 -5.18 20.21
CA HIS A 27 7.05 -4.74 19.00
C HIS A 27 6.37 -3.48 18.45
N SER A 28 7.18 -2.52 17.98
CA SER A 28 6.72 -1.22 17.52
C SER A 28 7.30 -0.91 16.13
N PHE A 29 6.47 -0.33 15.26
CA PHE A 29 6.84 0.07 13.90
C PHE A 29 6.32 1.49 13.65
N ASP A 30 7.22 2.43 13.49
CA ASP A 30 6.87 3.84 13.32
C ASP A 30 6.11 4.07 12.01
N ILE A 31 5.18 5.02 12.06
CA ILE A 31 4.47 5.51 10.88
C ILE A 31 5.19 6.77 10.42
N ALA A 32 5.71 6.75 9.21
CA ALA A 32 6.37 7.90 8.62
C ALA A 32 5.40 9.08 8.46
N ARG A 33 5.93 10.29 8.31
CA ARG A 33 5.13 11.50 8.09
C ARG A 33 4.20 11.38 6.88
N GLU A 34 4.63 10.65 5.84
CA GLU A 34 3.89 10.38 4.62
C GLU A 34 2.82 9.28 4.78
N GLY A 35 2.75 8.64 5.96
CA GLY A 35 1.74 7.64 6.31
C GLY A 35 2.17 6.18 6.11
N HIS A 36 3.31 5.91 5.49
CA HIS A 36 3.78 4.53 5.32
C HIS A 36 4.47 3.99 6.59
N THR A 37 4.52 2.68 6.71
CA THR A 37 5.18 1.97 7.80
C THR A 37 6.14 0.93 7.25
N TYR A 38 7.34 0.88 7.83
CA TYR A 38 8.36 -0.07 7.44
C TYR A 38 8.22 -1.35 8.26
N LEU A 39 7.65 -2.40 7.66
CA LEU A 39 7.40 -3.68 8.34
C LEU A 39 8.47 -4.73 8.08
N LEU A 40 9.46 -4.47 7.22
CA LEU A 40 10.58 -5.39 7.00
C LEU A 40 11.64 -5.24 8.10
N PRO A 41 11.83 -6.24 8.98
CA PRO A 41 12.86 -6.19 10.01
C PRO A 41 14.27 -6.10 9.40
N VAL A 42 15.14 -5.32 10.04
CA VAL A 42 16.52 -5.09 9.56
C VAL A 42 17.30 -6.39 9.39
N ASN A 43 17.10 -7.36 10.29
CA ASN A 43 17.75 -8.67 10.26
C ASN A 43 17.20 -9.61 9.18
N ARG A 44 16.08 -9.27 8.53
CA ARG A 44 15.51 -10.02 7.39
C ARG A 44 15.72 -9.33 6.05
N LYS A 45 16.48 -8.25 6.05
CA LYS A 45 16.83 -7.51 4.84
C LYS A 45 17.99 -8.21 4.12
N HIS A 46 17.70 -8.86 2.99
CA HIS A 46 18.71 -9.61 2.20
C HIS A 46 19.50 -8.73 1.23
N SER A 47 19.09 -7.50 0.98
CA SER A 47 19.76 -6.54 0.10
C SER A 47 20.02 -5.22 0.82
N LYS A 48 21.17 -4.61 0.55
CA LYS A 48 21.51 -3.26 1.05
C LYS A 48 20.67 -2.18 0.39
N ALA A 49 20.25 -2.41 -0.86
CA ALA A 49 19.42 -1.50 -1.65
C ALA A 49 18.31 -2.30 -2.37
N PRO A 50 17.23 -2.71 -1.65
CA PRO A 50 16.14 -3.44 -2.26
C PRO A 50 15.27 -2.50 -3.12
N GLY A 51 14.82 -3.00 -4.27
CA GLY A 51 13.94 -2.28 -5.17
C GLY A 51 14.68 -1.34 -6.13
N ASP A 52 13.92 -0.44 -6.75
CA ASP A 52 14.44 0.56 -7.68
C ASP A 52 15.25 1.64 -6.93
N ASP A 53 16.30 2.11 -7.56
CA ASP A 53 17.00 3.31 -7.09
C ASP A 53 16.14 4.58 -7.37
N LYS A 54 16.61 5.73 -6.87
CA LYS A 54 15.88 7.00 -7.03
C LYS A 54 15.70 7.40 -8.50
N ALA A 55 16.67 7.11 -9.36
CA ALA A 55 16.60 7.45 -10.78
C ALA A 55 15.58 6.56 -11.50
N MET A 56 15.56 5.28 -11.20
CA MET A 56 14.59 4.32 -11.73
C MET A 56 13.17 4.66 -11.27
N ALA A 57 12.99 4.98 -9.99
CA ALA A 57 11.69 5.39 -9.45
C ALA A 57 11.18 6.68 -10.12
N ALA A 58 12.05 7.68 -10.30
CA ALA A 58 11.70 8.92 -10.98
C ALA A 58 11.35 8.70 -12.46
N ALA A 59 12.10 7.85 -13.16
CA ALA A 59 11.82 7.51 -14.55
C ALA A 59 10.47 6.78 -14.71
N ARG A 60 10.16 5.86 -13.80
CA ARG A 60 8.87 5.17 -13.76
C ARG A 60 7.71 6.14 -13.52
N SER A 61 7.86 7.02 -12.55
CA SER A 61 6.87 8.05 -12.24
C SER A 61 6.62 8.97 -13.44
N ALA A 62 7.69 9.45 -14.08
CA ALA A 62 7.59 10.28 -15.28
C ALA A 62 6.93 9.55 -16.46
N PHE A 63 7.16 8.25 -16.61
CA PHE A 63 6.52 7.42 -17.63
C PHE A 63 5.03 7.23 -17.35
N LEU A 64 4.67 6.87 -16.13
CA LEU A 64 3.27 6.64 -15.73
C LEU A 64 2.45 7.92 -15.79
N SER A 65 3.04 9.08 -15.47
CA SER A 65 2.37 10.38 -15.53
C SER A 65 1.99 10.82 -16.94
N ARG A 66 2.56 10.17 -17.98
CA ARG A 66 2.18 10.39 -19.39
C ARG A 66 0.98 9.57 -19.84
N ASP A 67 0.35 8.85 -18.93
CA ASP A 67 -0.88 8.06 -19.16
C ASP A 67 -0.78 6.97 -20.24
N TYR A 68 0.43 6.50 -20.57
CA TYR A 68 0.59 5.38 -21.51
C TYR A 68 -0.11 4.10 -21.03
N TYR A 69 -0.24 3.92 -19.72
CA TYR A 69 -0.95 2.80 -19.09
C TYR A 69 -2.37 3.15 -18.62
N ALA A 70 -2.91 4.30 -19.03
CA ALA A 70 -4.28 4.68 -18.70
C ALA A 70 -5.32 3.62 -19.09
N PRO A 71 -5.27 2.98 -20.27
CA PRO A 71 -6.23 1.93 -20.61
C PRO A 71 -6.22 0.74 -19.62
N LEU A 72 -5.04 0.31 -19.19
CA LEU A 72 -4.91 -0.76 -18.18
C LEU A 72 -5.43 -0.29 -16.81
N ARG A 73 -5.04 0.91 -16.38
CA ARG A 73 -5.51 1.52 -15.13
C ARG A 73 -7.04 1.58 -15.09
N ASP A 74 -7.66 2.06 -16.15
CA ASP A 74 -9.11 2.26 -16.21
C ASP A 74 -9.85 0.92 -16.23
N ALA A 75 -9.34 -0.07 -16.96
CA ALA A 75 -9.87 -1.44 -16.93
C ALA A 75 -9.77 -2.08 -15.53
N LEU A 76 -8.66 -1.87 -14.81
CA LEU A 76 -8.52 -2.33 -13.43
C LEU A 76 -9.49 -1.62 -12.48
N CYS A 77 -9.77 -0.34 -12.69
CA CYS A 77 -10.76 0.41 -11.92
C CYS A 77 -12.17 -0.17 -12.13
N GLU A 78 -12.58 -0.37 -13.37
CA GLU A 78 -13.89 -0.95 -13.71
C GLU A 78 -14.05 -2.35 -13.13
N LEU A 79 -13.03 -3.19 -13.28
CA LEU A 79 -13.02 -4.54 -12.73
C LEU A 79 -13.14 -4.52 -11.19
N SER A 80 -12.39 -3.65 -10.53
CA SER A 80 -12.43 -3.51 -9.07
C SER A 80 -13.82 -3.08 -8.58
N VAL A 81 -14.45 -2.15 -9.25
CA VAL A 81 -15.81 -1.72 -8.92
C VAL A 81 -16.82 -2.86 -9.12
N SER A 82 -16.70 -3.63 -10.20
CA SER A 82 -17.63 -4.69 -10.52
C SER A 82 -17.52 -5.91 -9.60
N LEU A 83 -16.32 -6.24 -9.15
CA LEU A 83 -16.06 -7.45 -8.35
C LEU A 83 -16.19 -7.26 -6.84
N THR A 84 -16.30 -6.03 -6.35
CA THR A 84 -16.27 -5.76 -4.91
C THR A 84 -17.62 -5.33 -4.36
N GLY A 85 -17.85 -5.65 -3.08
CA GLY A 85 -19.02 -5.17 -2.31
C GLY A 85 -18.87 -3.70 -1.87
N ASN A 86 -19.69 -3.29 -0.90
CA ASN A 86 -19.77 -1.89 -0.46
C ASN A 86 -18.59 -1.43 0.40
N ALA A 87 -17.93 -2.33 1.10
CA ALA A 87 -16.78 -2.03 1.98
C ALA A 87 -15.62 -3.00 1.67
N PRO A 88 -14.98 -2.88 0.50
CA PRO A 88 -13.91 -3.80 0.12
C PRO A 88 -12.61 -3.50 0.86
N ALA A 89 -11.87 -4.54 1.24
CA ALA A 89 -10.45 -4.43 1.58
C ALA A 89 -9.61 -4.75 0.34
N VAL A 90 -8.73 -3.85 -0.03
CA VAL A 90 -7.88 -3.99 -1.23
C VAL A 90 -6.41 -4.04 -0.82
N LEU A 91 -5.71 -5.05 -1.28
CA LEU A 91 -4.26 -5.16 -1.15
C LEU A 91 -3.63 -5.09 -2.54
N ASP A 92 -2.77 -4.10 -2.73
CA ASP A 92 -1.91 -3.99 -3.93
C ASP A 92 -0.48 -4.38 -3.54
N SER A 93 -0.09 -5.59 -3.92
CA SER A 93 1.25 -6.12 -3.62
C SER A 93 2.25 -5.59 -4.65
N GLY A 94 3.28 -4.87 -4.17
CA GLY A 94 4.25 -4.23 -5.05
C GLY A 94 3.72 -2.97 -5.74
N CYS A 95 2.89 -2.20 -5.04
CA CYS A 95 2.16 -1.03 -5.58
C CYS A 95 3.06 0.08 -6.18
N GLY A 96 4.37 0.05 -5.97
CA GLY A 96 5.28 1.11 -6.40
C GLY A 96 4.91 2.46 -5.80
N GLU A 97 4.72 3.47 -6.65
CA GLU A 97 4.26 4.80 -6.23
C GLU A 97 2.75 4.90 -5.99
N GLY A 98 2.00 3.82 -6.22
CA GLY A 98 0.56 3.78 -6.01
C GLY A 98 -0.27 4.32 -7.18
N TYR A 99 0.27 4.38 -8.38
CA TYR A 99 -0.43 4.87 -9.58
C TYR A 99 -1.77 4.15 -9.80
N TYR A 100 -1.77 2.82 -9.80
CA TYR A 100 -3.00 2.03 -9.93
C TYR A 100 -3.84 2.04 -8.66
N THR A 101 -3.21 1.87 -7.50
CA THR A 101 -3.90 1.84 -6.19
C THR A 101 -4.72 3.11 -5.96
N ALA A 102 -4.14 4.27 -6.22
CA ALA A 102 -4.83 5.55 -6.06
C ALA A 102 -6.02 5.70 -7.03
N ALA A 103 -5.90 5.21 -8.26
CA ALA A 103 -6.97 5.23 -9.23
C ALA A 103 -8.13 4.30 -8.81
N ILE A 104 -7.80 3.06 -8.40
CA ILE A 104 -8.78 2.08 -7.91
C ILE A 104 -9.51 2.62 -6.68
N TYR A 105 -8.79 3.19 -5.71
CA TYR A 105 -9.39 3.81 -4.52
C TYR A 105 -10.41 4.88 -4.92
N ARG A 106 -10.03 5.81 -5.80
CA ARG A 106 -10.96 6.88 -6.26
C ARG A 106 -12.15 6.31 -7.02
N ALA A 107 -11.96 5.29 -7.85
CA ALA A 107 -13.06 4.64 -8.57
C ALA A 107 -14.04 3.96 -7.62
N LEU A 108 -13.56 3.27 -6.59
CA LEU A 108 -14.40 2.65 -5.57
C LEU A 108 -15.20 3.70 -4.79
N CYS A 109 -14.54 4.77 -4.34
CA CYS A 109 -15.24 5.88 -3.66
C CYS A 109 -16.27 6.56 -4.56
N GLY A 110 -15.95 6.79 -5.83
CA GLY A 110 -16.86 7.36 -6.82
C GLY A 110 -18.07 6.48 -7.10
N ALA A 111 -17.94 5.17 -6.93
CA ALA A 111 -19.04 4.21 -7.01
C ALA A 111 -19.84 4.06 -5.69
N GLY A 112 -19.60 4.92 -4.71
CA GLY A 112 -20.29 4.91 -3.41
C GLY A 112 -19.82 3.81 -2.45
N LYS A 113 -18.66 3.21 -2.70
CA LYS A 113 -18.07 2.18 -1.82
C LYS A 113 -17.15 2.84 -0.79
N SER A 114 -16.87 2.12 0.30
CA SER A 114 -16.00 2.55 1.41
C SER A 114 -14.81 1.60 1.54
N PRO A 115 -13.80 1.72 0.67
CA PRO A 115 -12.63 0.86 0.68
C PRO A 115 -11.68 1.15 1.85
#